data_ac020de8245c5d58f0a8e44b3807601a
#
_entry.id   ac020de8245c5d58f0a8e44b3807601a
#
_cell.length_a   1.000
_cell.length_b   1.000
_cell.length_c   1.000
_cell.angle_alpha   90.00
_cell.angle_beta   90.00
_cell.angle_gamma   90.00
#
_symmetry.space_group_name_H-M   'P 1'
#
loop_
_entity.id
_entity.type
_entity.pdbx_description
1 polymer ?
#
loop_
_entity_poly.entity_id
_entity_poly.type
_entity_poly.pdbx_seq_one_letter_code
_entity_poly.pdbx_strand_id
1 'polypeptide(L)'
;MHKLECASMCTFGQNWNPSETVRLTARILAKQKTHPERTHSEKLLAVKEFESHIDKLDNEKRELIQNDIAALHHFYSKHLEYPDNAALVVLFAQIFSSYIDLLYPTEDRNDRLRDSYFFNCDCRECITKEKDKEKLEICKLNDPPSAETVQDMIKYARNVIEEFRRAKHYKSPGELLEICELSLDKMGAVFEDSNVYMLHMMYQAMGVCLYVQDWEGALRYGQKIIRPYSKHYPSYSLNVASMWLKLGRLYMALNNRTAGVKALKRAIAIMEVAHGKDHPYISEIKKELEDH
;
A
#
# COMPACT_ATOMS: atom_id res chain seq x y z
N MET A 1 -7.24 -19.42 -14.27
CA MET A 1 -8.24 -18.65 -13.50
C MET A 1 -9.52 -18.45 -14.28
N HIS A 2 -9.48 -17.91 -15.51
CA HIS A 2 -10.65 -17.73 -16.37
C HIS A 2 -11.48 -19.02 -16.56
N LYS A 3 -10.85 -20.18 -16.77
CA LYS A 3 -11.55 -21.47 -16.94
C LYS A 3 -12.42 -21.87 -15.75
N LEU A 4 -12.05 -21.56 -14.52
CA LEU A 4 -12.80 -21.86 -13.31
C LEU A 4 -14.14 -21.10 -13.30
N GLU A 5 -14.09 -19.79 -13.50
CA GLU A 5 -15.28 -18.94 -13.51
C GLU A 5 -16.18 -19.20 -14.72
N CYS A 6 -15.59 -19.36 -15.92
CA CYS A 6 -16.38 -19.66 -17.11
C CYS A 6 -17.21 -20.93 -17.00
N ALA A 7 -16.63 -22.00 -16.46
CA ALA A 7 -17.36 -23.27 -16.30
C ALA A 7 -18.57 -23.10 -15.37
N SER A 8 -18.38 -22.40 -14.24
CA SER A 8 -19.47 -22.09 -13.31
C SER A 8 -20.49 -21.12 -13.91
N MET A 9 -20.04 -20.04 -14.57
CA MET A 9 -20.93 -19.11 -15.27
C MET A 9 -21.77 -19.79 -16.33
N CYS A 10 -21.21 -20.70 -17.12
CA CYS A 10 -21.99 -21.49 -18.09
C CYS A 10 -23.01 -22.40 -17.42
N THR A 11 -22.70 -22.94 -16.24
CA THR A 11 -23.63 -23.83 -15.51
C THR A 11 -24.81 -23.07 -14.92
N PHE A 12 -24.58 -21.88 -14.36
CA PHE A 12 -25.61 -21.09 -13.66
C PHE A 12 -26.27 -20.01 -14.52
N GLY A 13 -25.64 -19.61 -15.66
CA GLY A 13 -26.20 -18.60 -16.55
C GLY A 13 -26.53 -17.29 -15.85
N GLN A 14 -27.79 -16.85 -15.96
CA GLN A 14 -28.27 -15.61 -15.32
C GLN A 14 -28.31 -15.68 -13.79
N ASN A 15 -28.27 -16.88 -13.19
CA ASN A 15 -28.24 -17.08 -11.74
C ASN A 15 -26.79 -17.03 -11.18
N TRP A 16 -25.81 -16.70 -12.00
CA TRP A 16 -24.43 -16.51 -11.57
C TRP A 16 -24.25 -15.15 -10.87
N ASN A 17 -24.33 -15.15 -9.55
CA ASN A 17 -24.24 -13.94 -8.73
C ASN A 17 -23.42 -14.11 -7.44
N PRO A 18 -22.27 -14.83 -7.44
CA PRO A 18 -21.44 -14.93 -6.25
C PRO A 18 -20.87 -13.56 -5.85
N SER A 19 -20.76 -13.32 -4.54
CA SER A 19 -20.11 -12.13 -4.00
C SER A 19 -18.64 -12.04 -4.43
N GLU A 20 -18.05 -10.84 -4.37
CA GLU A 20 -16.61 -10.65 -4.67
C GLU A 20 -15.73 -11.50 -3.74
N THR A 21 -16.10 -11.62 -2.45
CA THR A 21 -15.44 -12.47 -1.47
C THR A 21 -15.44 -13.93 -1.91
N VAL A 22 -16.59 -14.45 -2.31
CA VAL A 22 -16.73 -15.83 -2.80
C VAL A 22 -15.90 -16.08 -4.05
N ARG A 23 -15.89 -15.14 -4.99
CA ARG A 23 -15.05 -15.21 -6.21
C ARG A 23 -13.58 -15.18 -5.87
N LEU A 24 -13.15 -14.29 -4.98
CA LEU A 24 -11.76 -14.18 -4.56
C LEU A 24 -11.30 -15.46 -3.86
N THR A 25 -12.11 -15.99 -2.95
CA THR A 25 -11.85 -17.26 -2.24
C THR A 25 -11.68 -18.41 -3.23
N ALA A 26 -12.59 -18.55 -4.19
CA ALA A 26 -12.50 -19.58 -5.22
C ALA A 26 -11.20 -19.49 -6.04
N ARG A 27 -10.79 -18.28 -6.40
CA ARG A 27 -9.53 -18.03 -7.12
C ARG A 27 -8.29 -18.37 -6.29
N ILE A 28 -8.29 -18.07 -4.99
CA ILE A 28 -7.21 -18.42 -4.06
C ILE A 28 -7.07 -19.95 -3.99
N LEU A 29 -8.17 -20.67 -3.74
CA LEU A 29 -8.19 -22.12 -3.67
C LEU A 29 -7.72 -22.78 -4.98
N ALA A 30 -8.21 -22.30 -6.13
CA ALA A 30 -7.80 -22.79 -7.44
C ALA A 30 -6.29 -22.56 -7.69
N LYS A 31 -5.78 -21.39 -7.28
CA LYS A 31 -4.35 -21.06 -7.44
C LYS A 31 -3.46 -21.90 -6.52
N GLN A 32 -3.88 -22.19 -5.31
CA GLN A 32 -3.18 -23.09 -4.39
C GLN A 32 -3.03 -24.50 -4.97
N LYS A 33 -4.06 -25.00 -5.66
CA LYS A 33 -4.03 -26.34 -6.31
C LYS A 33 -3.12 -26.40 -7.53
N THR A 34 -3.09 -25.35 -8.36
CA THR A 34 -2.36 -25.34 -9.63
C THR A 34 -0.88 -24.94 -9.50
N HIS A 35 -0.48 -24.32 -8.39
CA HIS A 35 0.89 -23.86 -8.17
C HIS A 35 1.35 -24.21 -6.75
N PRO A 36 1.56 -25.51 -6.47
CA PRO A 36 2.00 -25.99 -5.15
C PRO A 36 3.43 -25.55 -4.81
N GLU A 37 4.29 -25.40 -5.81
CA GLU A 37 5.66 -24.90 -5.66
C GLU A 37 5.73 -23.43 -6.04
N ARG A 38 5.90 -22.57 -5.05
CA ARG A 38 5.99 -21.12 -5.25
C ARG A 38 7.37 -20.62 -4.90
N THR A 39 7.87 -19.70 -5.72
CA THR A 39 9.07 -18.92 -5.36
C THR A 39 8.83 -18.16 -4.04
N HIS A 40 9.92 -17.85 -3.31
CA HIS A 40 9.82 -17.09 -2.04
C HIS A 40 9.06 -15.76 -2.17
N SER A 41 9.09 -15.14 -3.34
CA SER A 41 8.36 -13.91 -3.67
C SER A 41 6.87 -14.12 -3.95
N GLU A 42 6.47 -15.34 -4.33
CA GLU A 42 5.08 -15.73 -4.58
C GLU A 42 4.44 -16.49 -3.41
N LYS A 43 5.20 -16.79 -2.37
CA LYS A 43 4.65 -17.24 -1.10
C LYS A 43 3.83 -16.07 -0.52
N LEU A 44 2.59 -15.99 -0.97
CA LEU A 44 1.55 -15.68 -0.01
C LEU A 44 1.85 -16.61 1.15
N LEU A 45 2.32 -16.08 2.25
CA LEU A 45 2.44 -16.80 3.52
C LEU A 45 1.28 -17.77 3.55
N ALA A 46 1.58 -19.05 3.69
CA ALA A 46 0.52 -20.05 3.51
C ALA A 46 -0.62 -19.61 4.40
N VAL A 47 -1.85 -19.64 3.89
CA VAL A 47 -3.05 -19.23 4.66
C VAL A 47 -3.06 -19.87 6.05
N LYS A 48 -2.33 -20.98 6.18
CA LYS A 48 -2.06 -21.71 7.43
C LYS A 48 -1.21 -20.95 8.47
N GLU A 49 -0.45 -19.93 8.04
CA GLU A 49 0.45 -19.16 8.94
C GLU A 49 -0.24 -17.91 9.49
N PHE A 50 -1.47 -17.61 9.06
CA PHE A 50 -2.25 -16.52 9.62
C PHE A 50 -2.99 -16.99 10.87
N GLU A 51 -2.92 -16.20 11.94
CA GLU A 51 -3.71 -16.44 13.14
C GLU A 51 -5.20 -16.33 12.81
N SER A 52 -5.95 -17.37 13.12
CA SER A 52 -7.39 -17.38 13.01
C SER A 52 -7.99 -16.73 14.24
N HIS A 53 -8.74 -15.65 14.06
CA HIS A 53 -9.54 -15.01 15.10
C HIS A 53 -11.03 -15.41 15.01
N ILE A 54 -11.35 -16.55 14.39
CA ILE A 54 -12.73 -17.04 14.23
C ILE A 54 -13.45 -17.12 15.59
N ASP A 55 -12.72 -17.47 16.63
CA ASP A 55 -13.28 -17.59 18.00
C ASP A 55 -13.70 -16.24 18.58
N LYS A 56 -13.13 -15.14 18.10
CA LYS A 56 -13.42 -13.76 18.56
C LYS A 56 -14.52 -13.09 17.77
N LEU A 57 -15.02 -13.71 16.69
CA LEU A 57 -16.09 -13.15 15.86
C LEU A 57 -17.43 -13.20 16.59
N ASP A 58 -18.20 -12.12 16.44
CA ASP A 58 -19.60 -12.10 16.85
C ASP A 58 -20.45 -13.03 15.97
N ASN A 59 -21.67 -13.30 16.40
CA ASN A 59 -22.56 -14.23 15.72
C ASN A 59 -22.95 -13.76 14.30
N GLU A 60 -23.10 -12.46 14.10
CA GLU A 60 -23.46 -11.87 12.80
C GLU A 60 -22.34 -12.12 11.77
N LYS A 61 -21.08 -11.87 12.15
CA LYS A 61 -19.92 -12.14 11.28
C LYS A 61 -19.73 -13.63 11.01
N ARG A 62 -19.99 -14.49 12.01
CA ARG A 62 -19.94 -15.95 11.81
C ARG A 62 -20.99 -16.40 10.79
N GLU A 63 -22.20 -15.85 10.84
CA GLU A 63 -23.27 -16.14 9.89
C GLU A 63 -22.91 -15.68 8.48
N LEU A 64 -22.34 -14.48 8.32
CA LEU A 64 -21.85 -14.00 7.03
C LEU A 64 -20.79 -14.93 6.42
N ILE A 65 -19.84 -15.42 7.22
CA ILE A 65 -18.81 -16.38 6.76
C ILE A 65 -19.46 -17.70 6.34
N GLN A 66 -20.44 -18.20 7.11
CA GLN A 66 -21.17 -19.43 6.77
C GLN A 66 -21.94 -19.27 5.47
N ASN A 67 -22.56 -18.13 5.24
CA ASN A 67 -23.25 -17.81 3.99
C ASN A 67 -22.27 -17.75 2.80
N ASP A 68 -21.12 -17.15 2.96
CA ASP A 68 -20.07 -17.12 1.92
C ASP A 68 -19.53 -18.54 1.63
N ILE A 69 -19.37 -19.39 2.65
CA ILE A 69 -18.97 -20.80 2.48
C ILE A 69 -20.05 -21.57 1.72
N ALA A 70 -21.32 -21.40 2.10
CA ALA A 70 -22.43 -22.04 1.42
C ALA A 70 -22.52 -21.59 -0.06
N ALA A 71 -22.36 -20.31 -0.34
CA ALA A 71 -22.31 -19.77 -1.68
C ALA A 71 -21.09 -20.30 -2.47
N LEU A 72 -19.94 -20.40 -1.85
CA LEU A 72 -18.74 -20.99 -2.45
C LEU A 72 -19.01 -22.45 -2.87
N HIS A 73 -19.59 -23.24 -2.00
CA HIS A 73 -20.00 -24.62 -2.31
C HIS A 73 -21.04 -24.67 -3.44
N HIS A 74 -22.05 -23.81 -3.37
CA HIS A 74 -23.12 -23.75 -4.37
C HIS A 74 -22.56 -23.49 -5.78
N PHE A 75 -21.70 -22.48 -5.94
CA PHE A 75 -21.21 -22.08 -7.26
C PHE A 75 -20.01 -22.88 -7.79
N TYR A 76 -19.19 -23.48 -6.90
CA TYR A 76 -17.90 -24.02 -7.30
C TYR A 76 -17.66 -25.51 -6.92
N SER A 77 -18.60 -26.18 -6.25
CA SER A 77 -18.42 -27.56 -5.77
C SER A 77 -18.02 -28.56 -6.84
N LYS A 78 -18.43 -28.34 -8.10
CA LYS A 78 -18.06 -29.21 -9.23
C LYS A 78 -16.61 -29.01 -9.73
N HIS A 79 -15.96 -27.92 -9.33
CA HIS A 79 -14.70 -27.48 -9.91
C HIS A 79 -13.58 -27.26 -8.88
N LEU A 80 -13.92 -27.22 -7.59
CA LEU A 80 -12.98 -27.03 -6.50
C LEU A 80 -13.14 -28.11 -5.44
N GLU A 81 -12.01 -28.58 -4.94
CA GLU A 81 -11.95 -29.36 -3.70
C GLU A 81 -11.78 -28.36 -2.54
N TYR A 82 -12.52 -28.57 -1.49
CA TYR A 82 -12.51 -27.68 -0.33
C TYR A 82 -11.59 -28.27 0.75
N PRO A 83 -10.64 -27.51 1.25
CA PRO A 83 -9.87 -27.92 2.41
C PRO A 83 -10.74 -27.81 3.68
N ASP A 84 -10.38 -28.58 4.71
CA ASP A 84 -11.06 -28.54 6.01
C ASP A 84 -11.10 -27.15 6.65
N ASN A 85 -10.19 -26.25 6.20
CA ASN A 85 -10.07 -24.87 6.65
C ASN A 85 -10.72 -23.85 5.69
N ALA A 86 -11.73 -24.23 4.89
CA ALA A 86 -12.40 -23.32 3.95
C ALA A 86 -12.92 -22.04 4.63
N ALA A 87 -13.41 -22.15 5.87
CA ALA A 87 -13.81 -21.00 6.68
C ALA A 87 -12.66 -20.00 6.90
N LEU A 88 -11.43 -20.51 7.13
CA LEU A 88 -10.23 -19.67 7.27
C LEU A 88 -9.89 -18.95 5.96
N VAL A 89 -10.07 -19.59 4.82
CA VAL A 89 -9.79 -18.99 3.51
C VAL A 89 -10.81 -17.91 3.16
N VAL A 90 -12.10 -18.11 3.50
CA VAL A 90 -13.14 -17.10 3.36
C VAL A 90 -12.84 -15.90 4.25
N LEU A 91 -12.51 -16.15 5.51
CA LEU A 91 -12.10 -15.11 6.45
C LEU A 91 -10.86 -14.34 5.94
N PHE A 92 -9.87 -15.06 5.40
CA PHE A 92 -8.69 -14.48 4.78
C PHE A 92 -9.04 -13.53 3.63
N ALA A 93 -9.95 -13.92 2.75
CA ALA A 93 -10.41 -13.08 1.65
C ALA A 93 -11.11 -11.80 2.12
N GLN A 94 -11.74 -11.83 3.31
CA GLN A 94 -12.41 -10.67 3.91
C GLN A 94 -11.43 -9.75 4.68
N ILE A 95 -10.39 -10.31 5.34
CA ILE A 95 -9.56 -9.59 6.32
C ILE A 95 -8.36 -8.88 5.69
N PHE A 96 -7.84 -9.33 4.55
CA PHE A 96 -6.61 -8.79 3.97
C PHE A 96 -6.83 -7.67 2.94
N SER A 97 -7.66 -6.69 3.29
CA SER A 97 -7.62 -5.38 2.66
C SER A 97 -6.73 -4.44 3.49
N SER A 98 -5.79 -3.75 2.84
CA SER A 98 -5.09 -2.66 3.49
C SER A 98 -6.02 -1.46 3.51
N TYR A 99 -6.73 -1.26 4.62
CA TYR A 99 -7.70 -0.18 4.80
C TYR A 99 -7.08 1.22 4.73
N ILE A 100 -5.79 1.31 5.07
CA ILE A 100 -5.07 2.57 5.23
C ILE A 100 -3.64 2.46 4.72
N ASP A 101 -3.01 3.61 4.53
CA ASP A 101 -1.59 3.67 4.19
C ASP A 101 -0.71 3.17 5.36
N LEU A 102 0.23 2.29 5.04
CA LEU A 102 1.13 1.65 5.99
C LEU A 102 2.31 2.55 6.41
N LEU A 103 2.49 3.70 5.75
CA LEU A 103 3.60 4.61 6.02
C LEU A 103 3.57 5.14 7.45
N TYR A 104 2.39 5.55 7.92
CA TYR A 104 2.23 6.22 9.20
C TYR A 104 2.52 5.33 10.43
N PRO A 105 2.86 5.95 11.59
CA PRO A 105 3.01 5.25 12.86
C PRO A 105 1.72 4.56 13.30
N THR A 106 1.85 3.64 14.22
CA THR A 106 0.72 2.82 14.71
C THR A 106 -0.42 3.65 15.27
N GLU A 107 -0.11 4.74 16.00
CA GLU A 107 -1.11 5.63 16.57
C GLU A 107 -1.95 6.27 15.47
N ASP A 108 -1.33 6.93 14.49
CA ASP A 108 -2.00 7.59 13.37
C ASP A 108 -2.84 6.60 12.54
N ARG A 109 -2.33 5.36 12.37
CA ARG A 109 -3.07 4.32 11.67
C ARG A 109 -4.31 3.90 12.44
N ASN A 110 -4.20 3.66 13.76
CA ASN A 110 -5.33 3.28 14.59
C ASN A 110 -6.36 4.38 14.75
N ASP A 111 -5.93 5.64 14.85
CA ASP A 111 -6.84 6.78 14.85
C ASP A 111 -7.68 6.79 13.58
N ARG A 112 -7.04 6.64 12.43
CA ARG A 112 -7.71 6.58 11.14
C ARG A 112 -8.63 5.38 10.98
N LEU A 113 -8.24 4.20 11.49
CA LEU A 113 -9.06 3.00 11.49
C LEU A 113 -10.29 3.18 12.37
N ARG A 114 -10.13 3.78 13.54
CA ARG A 114 -11.23 4.07 14.47
C ARG A 114 -12.22 5.08 13.88
N ASP A 115 -11.71 6.17 13.31
CA ASP A 115 -12.55 7.26 12.80
C ASP A 115 -13.29 6.87 11.52
N SER A 116 -12.67 6.09 10.63
CA SER A 116 -13.24 5.77 9.32
C SER A 116 -13.88 4.38 9.25
N TYR A 117 -13.42 3.43 10.07
CA TYR A 117 -13.80 2.02 9.99
C TYR A 117 -14.25 1.43 11.33
N PHE A 118 -14.27 2.22 12.41
CA PHE A 118 -14.81 1.90 13.73
C PHE A 118 -14.15 0.71 14.44
N PHE A 119 -12.87 0.43 14.15
CA PHE A 119 -12.11 -0.60 14.86
C PHE A 119 -10.68 -0.16 15.17
N ASN A 120 -10.03 -0.82 16.13
CA ASN A 120 -8.59 -0.72 16.40
C ASN A 120 -7.91 -1.99 15.87
N CYS A 121 -6.76 -1.83 15.22
CA CYS A 121 -5.96 -2.94 14.76
C CYS A 121 -5.13 -3.50 15.92
N ASP A 122 -5.23 -4.79 16.17
CA ASP A 122 -4.47 -5.54 17.17
C ASP A 122 -3.48 -6.54 16.55
N CYS A 123 -3.11 -6.34 15.28
CA CYS A 123 -2.10 -7.17 14.64
C CYS A 123 -0.74 -7.02 15.36
N ARG A 124 0.16 -7.98 15.17
CA ARG A 124 1.49 -7.98 15.80
C ARG A 124 2.21 -6.64 15.67
N GLU A 125 2.24 -6.05 14.49
CA GLU A 125 2.89 -4.75 14.23
C GLU A 125 2.28 -3.60 15.06
N CYS A 126 0.94 -3.58 15.21
CA CYS A 126 0.25 -2.56 15.98
C CYS A 126 0.41 -2.73 17.49
N ILE A 127 0.56 -3.98 17.96
CA ILE A 127 0.81 -4.30 19.38
C ILE A 127 2.26 -3.97 19.75
N THR A 128 3.23 -4.47 18.96
CA THR A 128 4.67 -4.33 19.29
C THR A 128 5.23 -2.96 18.98
N LYS A 129 4.67 -2.26 18.00
CA LYS A 129 5.12 -0.94 17.50
C LYS A 129 6.60 -0.92 17.09
N GLU A 130 7.15 -2.08 16.70
CA GLU A 130 8.58 -2.24 16.40
C GLU A 130 9.06 -1.26 15.31
N LYS A 131 8.25 -1.03 14.28
CA LYS A 131 8.58 -0.13 13.18
C LYS A 131 8.37 1.35 13.48
N ASP A 132 7.63 1.69 14.54
CA ASP A 132 7.33 3.09 14.85
C ASP A 132 8.60 3.88 15.18
N LYS A 133 9.59 3.25 15.81
CA LYS A 133 10.88 3.87 16.11
C LYS A 133 11.62 4.32 14.84
N GLU A 134 11.59 3.51 13.79
CA GLU A 134 12.19 3.87 12.50
C GLU A 134 11.38 4.92 11.74
N LYS A 135 10.06 4.85 11.86
CA LYS A 135 9.14 5.80 11.22
C LYS A 135 9.21 7.20 11.82
N LEU A 136 9.52 7.28 13.10
CA LEU A 136 9.61 8.51 13.88
C LEU A 136 11.07 8.90 14.15
N GLU A 137 12.00 8.60 13.23
CA GLU A 137 13.42 8.87 13.43
C GLU A 137 13.67 10.36 13.67
N ILE A 138 14.35 10.67 14.78
CA ILE A 138 14.73 12.02 15.19
C ILE A 138 16.19 12.30 14.84
N CYS A 139 16.55 13.57 14.70
CA CYS A 139 17.91 14.01 14.43
C CYS A 139 18.89 13.53 15.49
N LYS A 140 20.04 13.02 15.03
CA LYS A 140 21.16 12.57 15.86
C LYS A 140 22.05 13.78 16.18
N LEU A 141 21.58 14.62 17.09
CA LEU A 141 22.32 15.78 17.57
C LEU A 141 23.14 15.44 18.81
N ASN A 142 24.18 16.27 19.09
CA ASN A 142 24.94 16.16 20.35
C ASN A 142 24.07 16.36 21.59
N ASP A 143 23.04 17.19 21.44
CA ASP A 143 21.98 17.40 22.44
C ASP A 143 20.63 17.01 21.80
N PRO A 144 20.14 15.78 22.03
CA PRO A 144 18.92 15.31 21.40
C PRO A 144 17.72 16.07 21.95
N PRO A 145 16.69 16.33 21.10
CA PRO A 145 15.49 17.04 21.52
C PRO A 145 14.76 16.28 22.63
N SER A 146 14.18 17.03 23.58
CA SER A 146 13.40 16.46 24.67
C SER A 146 12.19 15.67 24.15
N ALA A 147 11.68 14.73 24.94
CA ALA A 147 10.47 13.99 24.59
C ALA A 147 9.28 14.92 24.36
N GLU A 148 9.18 16.01 25.13
CA GLU A 148 8.14 17.03 24.97
C GLU A 148 8.27 17.75 23.61
N THR A 149 9.49 18.18 23.24
CA THR A 149 9.77 18.81 21.95
C THR A 149 9.39 17.88 20.78
N VAL A 150 9.70 16.58 20.89
CA VAL A 150 9.33 15.59 19.88
C VAL A 150 7.82 15.45 19.76
N GLN A 151 7.08 15.38 20.88
CA GLN A 151 5.61 15.29 20.87
C GLN A 151 4.95 16.55 20.30
N ASP A 152 5.44 17.73 20.64
CA ASP A 152 4.95 18.99 20.08
C ASP A 152 5.20 19.07 18.57
N MET A 153 6.34 18.56 18.12
CA MET A 153 6.64 18.51 16.68
C MET A 153 5.76 17.49 15.95
N ILE A 154 5.45 16.34 16.54
CA ILE A 154 4.47 15.37 15.98
C ILE A 154 3.10 16.04 15.84
N LYS A 155 2.65 16.76 16.86
CA LYS A 155 1.39 17.48 16.84
C LYS A 155 1.37 18.58 15.76
N TYR A 156 2.46 19.32 15.64
CA TYR A 156 2.65 20.29 14.56
C TYR A 156 2.57 19.63 13.19
N ALA A 157 3.28 18.51 12.99
CA ALA A 157 3.30 17.77 11.72
C ALA A 157 1.90 17.29 11.32
N ARG A 158 1.13 16.72 12.26
CA ARG A 158 -0.27 16.32 12.01
C ARG A 158 -1.14 17.52 11.60
N ASN A 159 -0.99 18.64 12.26
CA ASN A 159 -1.75 19.87 11.96
C ASN A 159 -1.42 20.43 10.57
N VAL A 160 -0.14 20.51 10.20
CA VAL A 160 0.26 21.04 8.89
C VAL A 160 -0.15 20.13 7.74
N ILE A 161 -0.14 18.83 7.94
CA ILE A 161 -0.65 17.86 6.96
C ILE A 161 -2.14 18.07 6.70
N GLU A 162 -2.91 18.28 7.75
CA GLU A 162 -4.35 18.56 7.64
C GLU A 162 -4.63 19.94 7.03
N GLU A 163 -3.84 20.94 7.39
CA GLU A 163 -3.88 22.28 6.77
C GLU A 163 -3.58 22.19 5.27
N PHE A 164 -2.52 21.50 4.89
CA PHE A 164 -2.16 21.31 3.48
C PHE A 164 -3.28 20.61 2.69
N ARG A 165 -3.93 19.61 3.31
CA ARG A 165 -5.06 18.90 2.70
C ARG A 165 -6.21 19.83 2.38
N ARG A 166 -6.52 20.76 3.27
CA ARG A 166 -7.56 21.78 3.05
C ARG A 166 -7.09 22.83 2.03
N ALA A 167 -5.85 23.29 2.16
CA ALA A 167 -5.25 24.32 1.32
C ALA A 167 -5.24 23.97 -0.17
N LYS A 168 -5.12 22.68 -0.53
CA LYS A 168 -5.18 22.19 -1.90
C LYS A 168 -6.39 22.63 -2.71
N HIS A 169 -7.49 22.96 -2.05
CA HIS A 169 -8.75 23.29 -2.72
C HIS A 169 -8.87 24.76 -3.09
N TYR A 170 -8.00 25.64 -2.54
CA TYR A 170 -8.15 27.08 -2.74
C TYR A 170 -6.84 27.86 -2.88
N LYS A 171 -5.69 27.27 -2.51
CA LYS A 171 -4.39 27.93 -2.63
C LYS A 171 -3.71 27.66 -3.98
N SER A 172 -2.92 28.64 -4.42
CA SER A 172 -2.08 28.50 -5.60
C SER A 172 -0.96 27.46 -5.40
N PRO A 173 -0.41 26.88 -6.47
CA PRO A 173 0.72 25.96 -6.36
C PRO A 173 1.94 26.56 -5.63
N GLY A 174 2.23 27.84 -5.84
CA GLY A 174 3.33 28.52 -5.15
C GLY A 174 3.12 28.57 -3.64
N GLU A 175 1.92 28.95 -3.18
CA GLU A 175 1.56 28.93 -1.75
C GLU A 175 1.58 27.51 -1.17
N LEU A 176 1.17 26.51 -1.94
CA LEU A 176 1.24 25.11 -1.49
C LEU A 176 2.68 24.65 -1.34
N LEU A 177 3.57 25.03 -2.23
CA LEU A 177 4.99 24.71 -2.13
C LEU A 177 5.63 25.40 -0.94
N GLU A 178 5.30 26.67 -0.69
CA GLU A 178 5.74 27.43 0.48
C GLU A 178 5.33 26.75 1.80
N ILE A 179 4.08 26.29 1.91
CA ILE A 179 3.62 25.50 3.08
C ILE A 179 4.50 24.27 3.27
N CYS A 180 4.81 23.54 2.19
CA CYS A 180 5.67 22.36 2.27
C CYS A 180 7.07 22.73 2.74
N GLU A 181 7.70 23.74 2.14
CA GLU A 181 9.10 24.13 2.44
C GLU A 181 9.24 24.67 3.87
N LEU A 182 8.35 25.56 4.30
CA LEU A 182 8.36 26.09 5.68
C LEU A 182 8.15 24.97 6.71
N SER A 183 7.25 24.02 6.41
CA SER A 183 7.01 22.90 7.31
C SER A 183 8.18 21.92 7.36
N LEU A 184 8.83 21.64 6.24
CA LEU A 184 10.02 20.79 6.16
C LEU A 184 11.19 21.43 6.91
N ASP A 185 11.41 22.73 6.75
CA ASP A 185 12.45 23.46 7.48
C ASP A 185 12.23 23.39 8.99
N LYS A 186 11.01 23.69 9.46
CA LYS A 186 10.66 23.63 10.88
C LYS A 186 10.76 22.20 11.45
N MET A 187 10.26 21.21 10.76
CA MET A 187 10.33 19.81 11.21
C MET A 187 11.76 19.26 11.16
N GLY A 188 12.57 19.71 10.21
CA GLY A 188 13.96 19.29 10.06
C GLY A 188 14.88 19.68 11.23
N ALA A 189 14.46 20.59 12.10
CA ALA A 189 15.14 20.87 13.35
C ALA A 189 15.05 19.72 14.38
N VAL A 190 14.06 18.81 14.21
CA VAL A 190 13.78 17.73 15.17
C VAL A 190 13.83 16.35 14.50
N PHE A 191 13.35 16.25 13.25
CA PHE A 191 13.17 14.99 12.53
C PHE A 191 14.23 14.79 11.45
N GLU A 192 14.70 13.57 11.28
CA GLU A 192 15.50 13.14 10.12
C GLU A 192 14.64 13.14 8.84
N ASP A 193 15.30 13.27 7.69
CA ASP A 193 14.66 13.18 6.35
C ASP A 193 13.87 11.85 6.15
N SER A 194 14.22 10.78 6.90
CA SER A 194 13.54 9.48 6.88
C SER A 194 12.26 9.43 7.71
N ASN A 195 12.00 10.44 8.56
CA ASN A 195 10.79 10.52 9.36
C ASN A 195 9.55 10.60 8.46
N VAL A 196 8.51 9.87 8.80
CA VAL A 196 7.32 9.72 7.92
C VAL A 196 6.56 11.02 7.70
N TYR A 197 6.59 11.95 8.63
CA TYR A 197 5.98 13.26 8.46
C TYR A 197 6.79 14.13 7.48
N MET A 198 8.12 14.06 7.56
CA MET A 198 9.01 14.67 6.57
C MET A 198 8.75 14.08 5.18
N LEU A 199 8.70 12.75 5.07
CA LEU A 199 8.40 12.05 3.81
C LEU A 199 7.05 12.45 3.23
N HIS A 200 6.02 12.61 4.09
CA HIS A 200 4.72 13.06 3.63
C HIS A 200 4.81 14.45 2.99
N MET A 201 5.41 15.42 3.67
CA MET A 201 5.50 16.79 3.15
C MET A 201 6.41 16.87 1.91
N MET A 202 7.51 16.13 1.87
CA MET A 202 8.34 16.00 0.65
C MET A 202 7.54 15.42 -0.53
N TYR A 203 6.68 14.45 -0.28
CA TYR A 203 5.82 13.88 -1.33
C TYR A 203 4.79 14.89 -1.84
N GLN A 204 4.23 15.74 -0.95
CA GLN A 204 3.34 16.81 -1.36
C GLN A 204 4.09 17.86 -2.19
N ALA A 205 5.29 18.30 -1.73
CA ALA A 205 6.15 19.22 -2.46
C ALA A 205 6.51 18.69 -3.86
N MET A 206 6.89 17.40 -3.96
CA MET A 206 7.12 16.74 -5.24
C MET A 206 5.87 16.82 -6.15
N GLY A 207 4.70 16.59 -5.58
CA GLY A 207 3.43 16.68 -6.33
C GLY A 207 3.16 18.08 -6.87
N VAL A 208 3.44 19.11 -6.09
CA VAL A 208 3.32 20.51 -6.52
C VAL A 208 4.34 20.84 -7.62
N CYS A 209 5.61 20.45 -7.45
CA CYS A 209 6.65 20.63 -8.47
C CYS A 209 6.27 19.96 -9.80
N LEU A 210 5.74 18.72 -9.75
CA LEU A 210 5.24 18.03 -10.94
C LEU A 210 4.10 18.80 -11.62
N TYR A 211 3.20 19.38 -10.85
CA TYR A 211 2.08 20.15 -11.38
C TYR A 211 2.52 21.43 -12.11
N VAL A 212 3.51 22.15 -11.56
CA VAL A 212 4.06 23.37 -12.18
C VAL A 212 5.20 23.08 -13.16
N GLN A 213 5.46 21.81 -13.46
CA GLN A 213 6.52 21.37 -14.39
C GLN A 213 7.95 21.75 -13.94
N ASP A 214 8.17 21.95 -12.64
CA ASP A 214 9.50 22.01 -12.04
C ASP A 214 10.06 20.59 -11.87
N TRP A 215 10.62 20.05 -12.98
CA TRP A 215 11.13 18.68 -13.02
C TRP A 215 12.34 18.48 -12.12
N GLU A 216 13.20 19.49 -11.96
CA GLU A 216 14.38 19.42 -11.08
C GLU A 216 13.98 19.41 -9.61
N GLY A 217 13.06 20.30 -9.21
CA GLY A 217 12.48 20.30 -7.86
C GLY A 217 11.80 18.98 -7.52
N ALA A 218 10.97 18.46 -8.45
CA ALA A 218 10.31 17.16 -8.29
C ALA A 218 11.32 16.02 -8.14
N LEU A 219 12.39 16.01 -8.94
CA LEU A 219 13.45 14.99 -8.87
C LEU A 219 14.18 15.05 -7.53
N ARG A 220 14.52 16.25 -7.05
CA ARG A 220 15.21 16.47 -5.76
C ARG A 220 14.42 15.85 -4.60
N TYR A 221 13.10 16.10 -4.52
CA TYR A 221 12.27 15.50 -3.49
C TYR A 221 12.13 13.99 -3.67
N GLY A 222 11.88 13.52 -4.89
CA GLY A 222 11.73 12.10 -5.17
C GLY A 222 12.98 11.26 -4.82
N GLN A 223 14.18 11.79 -5.03
CA GLN A 223 15.43 11.15 -4.63
C GLN A 223 15.57 11.00 -3.11
N LYS A 224 15.11 11.98 -2.34
CA LYS A 224 15.09 11.89 -0.87
C LYS A 224 14.07 10.86 -0.37
N ILE A 225 12.91 10.74 -1.02
CA ILE A 225 11.80 9.89 -0.61
C ILE A 225 12.04 8.40 -0.91
N ILE A 226 12.64 8.06 -2.04
CA ILE A 226 12.60 6.68 -2.56
C ILE A 226 13.27 5.65 -1.66
N ARG A 227 14.39 6.00 -1.02
CA ARG A 227 15.12 5.10 -0.12
C ARG A 227 14.35 4.83 1.17
N PRO A 228 13.85 5.83 1.92
CA PRO A 228 12.97 5.61 3.07
C PRO A 228 11.68 4.87 2.71
N TYR A 229 11.04 5.18 1.57
CA TYR A 229 9.84 4.46 1.11
C TYR A 229 10.13 2.98 0.93
N SER A 230 11.23 2.64 0.29
CA SER A 230 11.64 1.23 0.10
C SER A 230 11.93 0.50 1.41
N LYS A 231 12.22 1.24 2.49
CA LYS A 231 12.43 0.68 3.84
C LYS A 231 11.10 0.49 4.59
N HIS A 232 10.20 1.47 4.50
CA HIS A 232 8.95 1.48 5.29
C HIS A 232 7.83 0.65 4.68
N TYR A 233 7.79 0.54 3.36
CA TYR A 233 6.79 -0.26 2.65
C TYR A 233 7.27 -1.69 2.38
N PRO A 234 6.34 -2.65 2.22
CA PRO A 234 6.69 -3.99 1.75
C PRO A 234 7.40 -3.97 0.39
N SER A 235 8.24 -4.96 0.13
CA SER A 235 9.11 -5.04 -1.06
C SER A 235 8.37 -4.93 -2.41
N TYR A 236 7.11 -5.34 -2.47
CA TYR A 236 6.27 -5.29 -3.67
C TYR A 236 5.13 -4.29 -3.56
N SER A 237 5.32 -3.24 -2.75
CA SER A 237 4.33 -2.17 -2.59
C SER A 237 4.20 -1.34 -3.86
N LEU A 238 2.96 -1.12 -4.29
CA LEU A 238 2.64 -0.24 -5.40
C LEU A 238 3.01 1.22 -5.11
N ASN A 239 3.08 1.64 -3.84
CA ASN A 239 3.56 2.97 -3.47
C ASN A 239 5.03 3.14 -3.86
N VAL A 240 5.87 2.12 -3.61
CA VAL A 240 7.28 2.11 -4.03
C VAL A 240 7.40 2.04 -5.55
N ALA A 241 6.60 1.20 -6.21
CA ALA A 241 6.58 1.11 -7.66
C ALA A 241 6.19 2.44 -8.33
N SER A 242 5.14 3.09 -7.82
CA SER A 242 4.70 4.41 -8.30
C SER A 242 5.79 5.48 -8.13
N MET A 243 6.53 5.44 -7.03
CA MET A 243 7.65 6.37 -6.81
C MET A 243 8.79 6.11 -7.81
N TRP A 244 9.17 4.85 -8.03
CA TRP A 244 10.17 4.51 -9.05
C TRP A 244 9.73 4.91 -10.47
N LEU A 245 8.44 4.77 -10.79
CA LEU A 245 7.88 5.20 -12.08
C LEU A 245 7.99 6.71 -12.26
N LYS A 246 7.59 7.50 -11.25
CA LYS A 246 7.72 8.96 -11.27
C LYS A 246 9.17 9.39 -11.44
N LEU A 247 10.08 8.80 -10.66
CA LEU A 247 11.52 9.09 -10.80
C LEU A 247 12.05 8.70 -12.18
N GLY A 248 11.64 7.55 -12.71
CA GLY A 248 12.04 7.11 -14.04
C GLY A 248 11.66 8.13 -15.11
N ARG A 249 10.40 8.56 -15.12
CA ARG A 249 9.91 9.57 -16.07
C ARG A 249 10.58 10.93 -15.89
N LEU A 250 10.86 11.35 -14.65
CA LEU A 250 11.61 12.58 -14.36
C LEU A 250 13.04 12.52 -14.91
N TYR A 251 13.75 11.42 -14.69
CA TYR A 251 15.09 11.22 -15.24
C TYR A 251 15.08 11.26 -16.78
N MET A 252 14.07 10.65 -17.41
CA MET A 252 13.92 10.71 -18.88
C MET A 252 13.68 12.14 -19.36
N ALA A 253 12.77 12.89 -18.71
CA ALA A 253 12.48 14.28 -19.03
C ALA A 253 13.69 15.21 -18.89
N LEU A 254 14.58 14.91 -17.95
CA LEU A 254 15.85 15.63 -17.69
C LEU A 254 17.04 15.06 -18.49
N ASN A 255 16.79 14.28 -19.54
CA ASN A 255 17.80 13.67 -20.40
C ASN A 255 18.80 12.71 -19.68
N ASN A 256 18.48 12.24 -18.47
CA ASN A 256 19.27 11.23 -17.78
C ASN A 256 18.73 9.82 -18.06
N ARG A 257 18.90 9.38 -19.32
CA ARG A 257 18.35 8.12 -19.82
C ARG A 257 18.77 6.90 -19.02
N THR A 258 20.04 6.82 -18.61
CA THR A 258 20.55 5.66 -17.85
C THR A 258 19.85 5.50 -16.51
N ALA A 259 19.69 6.58 -15.75
CA ALA A 259 18.97 6.55 -14.47
C ALA A 259 17.47 6.30 -14.70
N GLY A 260 16.88 6.89 -15.74
CA GLY A 260 15.47 6.72 -16.11
C GLY A 260 15.14 5.26 -16.39
N VAL A 261 15.86 4.62 -17.31
CA VAL A 261 15.68 3.20 -17.65
C VAL A 261 15.84 2.30 -16.42
N LYS A 262 16.83 2.57 -15.56
CA LYS A 262 17.03 1.79 -14.33
C LYS A 262 15.84 1.92 -13.36
N ALA A 263 15.31 3.12 -13.20
CA ALA A 263 14.16 3.38 -12.34
C ALA A 263 12.87 2.75 -12.89
N LEU A 264 12.60 2.88 -14.19
CA LEU A 264 11.43 2.27 -14.84
C LEU A 264 11.47 0.74 -14.76
N LYS A 265 12.63 0.12 -14.97
CA LYS A 265 12.80 -1.34 -14.80
C LYS A 265 12.50 -1.80 -13.37
N ARG A 266 12.88 -1.01 -12.35
CA ARG A 266 12.52 -1.31 -10.95
C ARG A 266 11.02 -1.20 -10.71
N ALA A 267 10.37 -0.17 -11.25
CA ALA A 267 8.91 -0.03 -11.16
C ALA A 267 8.19 -1.23 -11.78
N ILE A 268 8.59 -1.62 -13.00
CA ILE A 268 8.03 -2.78 -13.70
C ILE A 268 8.19 -4.05 -12.87
N ALA A 269 9.39 -4.33 -12.34
CA ALA A 269 9.65 -5.54 -11.56
C ALA A 269 8.73 -5.66 -10.33
N ILE A 270 8.44 -4.55 -9.65
CA ILE A 270 7.50 -4.53 -8.51
C ILE A 270 6.06 -4.71 -9.02
N MET A 271 5.67 -4.00 -10.07
CA MET A 271 4.32 -4.06 -10.63
C MET A 271 3.98 -5.45 -11.20
N GLU A 272 4.94 -6.15 -11.81
CA GLU A 272 4.75 -7.51 -12.32
C GLU A 272 4.39 -8.50 -11.20
N VAL A 273 4.92 -8.31 -10.00
CA VAL A 273 4.56 -9.13 -8.83
C VAL A 273 3.17 -8.75 -8.31
N ALA A 274 2.87 -7.45 -8.22
CA ALA A 274 1.62 -6.96 -7.64
C ALA A 274 0.40 -7.17 -8.55
N HIS A 275 0.55 -6.94 -9.86
CA HIS A 275 -0.55 -6.98 -10.84
C HIS A 275 -0.51 -8.18 -11.79
N GLY A 276 0.65 -8.84 -11.91
CA GLY A 276 0.91 -9.86 -12.94
C GLY A 276 1.52 -9.25 -14.20
N LYS A 277 2.29 -10.09 -14.94
CA LYS A 277 3.11 -9.65 -16.08
C LYS A 277 2.30 -9.11 -17.27
N ASP A 278 1.06 -9.57 -17.42
CA ASP A 278 0.17 -9.25 -18.55
C ASP A 278 -0.74 -8.03 -18.28
N HIS A 279 -0.46 -7.28 -17.23
CA HIS A 279 -1.26 -6.09 -16.90
C HIS A 279 -1.05 -4.99 -17.95
N PRO A 280 -2.12 -4.39 -18.52
CA PRO A 280 -2.02 -3.41 -19.61
C PRO A 280 -1.08 -2.24 -19.31
N TYR A 281 -1.14 -1.71 -18.09
CA TYR A 281 -0.29 -0.59 -17.67
C TYR A 281 1.21 -0.93 -17.70
N ILE A 282 1.58 -2.18 -17.40
CA ILE A 282 2.98 -2.64 -17.50
C ILE A 282 3.44 -2.65 -18.96
N SER A 283 2.55 -3.07 -19.86
CA SER A 283 2.83 -3.06 -21.31
C SER A 283 3.05 -1.64 -21.84
N GLU A 284 2.30 -0.65 -21.33
CA GLU A 284 2.50 0.76 -21.66
C GLU A 284 3.88 1.26 -21.21
N ILE A 285 4.29 0.98 -19.96
CA ILE A 285 5.61 1.39 -19.46
C ILE A 285 6.75 0.70 -20.23
N LYS A 286 6.57 -0.55 -20.66
CA LYS A 286 7.56 -1.26 -21.50
C LYS A 286 7.70 -0.60 -22.88
N LYS A 287 6.61 -0.14 -23.49
CA LYS A 287 6.68 0.63 -24.73
C LYS A 287 7.42 1.96 -24.52
N GLU A 288 7.14 2.69 -23.44
CA GLU A 288 7.90 3.90 -23.10
C GLU A 288 9.42 3.65 -23.05
N LEU A 289 9.84 2.45 -22.62
CA LEU A 289 11.26 2.07 -22.58
C LEU A 289 11.85 1.73 -23.96
N GLU A 290 11.04 1.24 -24.90
CA GLU A 290 11.46 0.86 -26.25
C GLU A 290 11.54 2.10 -27.18
N ASP A 291 10.65 3.08 -26.98
CA ASP A 291 10.56 4.32 -27.76
C ASP A 291 11.69 5.32 -27.44
N HIS A 292 12.44 5.10 -26.38
CA HIS A 292 13.55 5.93 -25.89
C HIS A 292 14.88 5.16 -25.89
#